data_e84f16d08b214694a2a26d3eb3155a5f
#
_entry.id   e84f16d08b214694a2a26d3eb3155a5f
#
_cell.length_a   1.000
_cell.length_b   1.000
_cell.length_c   1.000
_cell.angle_alpha   90.00
_cell.angle_beta   90.00
_cell.angle_gamma   90.00
#
_symmetry.space_group_name_H-M   'P 1'
#
loop_
_entity.id
_entity.type
_entity.pdbx_description
1 polymer ?
#
loop_
_entity_poly.entity_id
_entity_poly.type
_entity_poly.pdbx_seq_one_letter_code
_entity_poly.pdbx_strand_id
1 'polypeptide(L)'
;MCVNATSKLTLHYINDPSTPNIKENVNLPVNNFMKLKVNNMTDVGGSVLGSVQWQADNAYISLTNCLNSLQKFFPSNIKKWAATNNLVVYPRAGKDANAYYDRSSLKFFYFNSYADGKLIYSVESSDIVTHELGHAILDAIRPDFWNAAAFEIGAFHESFGDLIALLNILQYDTVINTILIDTKGNLRQNNFVSELAEQFGSALEIPHGLRNAFNSESYVNPDFLPSDGKGLIKEIHSFSVVWTGAFYDIFVSIYEKLGKSKASLIQARDIVTKLLFESVTKVPATVKFFNSLAKCMIATDKKINGKLYSSILIDVFKKRNILTASDVQQMSLSNISILSEEKENYLFTSNKEIFVNSNNNKIKVQLACDSFHDNEKNKLNALSIFSDDIDSYQEAESFVNYLFSKDLIGNDKKHNWFIDKDNDNKLTRIKMQSDFGFINNCTIKGQPEYKKCWKPDNNSGCCPYGCPKTENEEPTNYKSCAVRYSGCNNNVTSSSCNNKIL
;
A
#
# COMPACT_ATOMS: atom_id res chain seq x y z
N MET A 1 26.94 15.02 37.63
CA MET A 1 26.08 13.87 38.00
C MET A 1 25.06 13.75 36.86
N CYS A 2 25.24 12.78 35.99
CA CYS A 2 24.18 12.46 35.03
C CYS A 2 23.06 11.79 35.80
N VAL A 3 21.96 12.49 35.98
CA VAL A 3 20.73 11.88 36.47
C VAL A 3 20.33 10.89 35.36
N ASN A 4 20.46 9.59 35.63
CA ASN A 4 19.86 8.57 34.78
C ASN A 4 18.36 8.83 34.78
N ALA A 5 17.84 9.46 33.73
CA ALA A 5 16.41 9.58 33.52
C ALA A 5 15.89 8.14 33.43
N THR A 6 15.18 7.68 34.43
CA THR A 6 14.48 6.39 34.41
C THR A 6 13.47 6.47 33.30
N SER A 7 13.64 5.65 32.26
CA SER A 7 12.67 5.53 31.18
C SER A 7 11.31 5.15 31.78
N LYS A 8 10.27 5.86 31.35
CA LYS A 8 8.89 5.59 31.75
C LYS A 8 8.22 4.74 30.72
N LEU A 9 7.39 3.80 31.14
CA LEU A 9 6.60 2.98 30.26
C LEU A 9 5.52 3.82 29.56
N THR A 10 5.42 3.67 28.26
CA THR A 10 4.35 4.26 27.43
C THR A 10 3.32 3.18 27.14
N LEU A 11 2.04 3.49 27.32
CA LEU A 11 0.97 2.63 26.84
C LEU A 11 1.00 2.64 25.30
N HIS A 12 1.16 1.46 24.70
CA HIS A 12 1.23 1.28 23.27
C HIS A 12 0.02 0.47 22.76
N TYR A 13 -0.69 0.98 21.77
CA TYR A 13 -1.68 0.23 21.01
C TYR A 13 -0.97 -0.59 19.95
N ILE A 14 -0.92 -1.90 20.15
CA ILE A 14 -0.23 -2.83 19.23
C ILE A 14 -0.94 -2.92 17.88
N ASN A 15 -2.28 -2.86 17.90
CA ASN A 15 -3.13 -2.92 16.71
C ASN A 15 -3.89 -1.59 16.55
N ASP A 16 -5.16 -1.59 16.84
CA ASP A 16 -6.09 -0.47 16.66
C ASP A 16 -6.72 -0.10 18.01
N PRO A 17 -7.05 1.19 18.27
CA PRO A 17 -7.70 1.58 19.51
C PRO A 17 -9.03 0.87 19.80
N SER A 18 -9.74 0.40 18.76
CA SER A 18 -10.99 -0.35 18.91
C SER A 18 -10.79 -1.85 19.18
N THR A 19 -9.55 -2.34 19.12
CA THR A 19 -9.21 -3.72 19.46
C THR A 19 -8.87 -3.81 20.96
N PRO A 20 -9.82 -4.13 21.84
CA PRO A 20 -9.58 -4.13 23.28
C PRO A 20 -8.54 -5.21 23.64
N ASN A 21 -7.75 -4.92 24.68
CA ASN A 21 -6.69 -5.81 25.21
C ASN A 21 -5.48 -6.06 24.28
N ILE A 22 -5.43 -5.46 23.10
CA ILE A 22 -4.27 -5.50 22.21
C ILE A 22 -3.41 -4.25 22.43
N LYS A 23 -2.93 -4.11 23.66
CA LYS A 23 -2.08 -3.00 24.12
C LYS A 23 -1.12 -3.47 25.20
N GLU A 24 -0.01 -2.78 25.32
CA GLU A 24 1.03 -3.06 26.33
C GLU A 24 1.70 -1.79 26.83
N ASN A 25 2.36 -1.88 28.00
CA ASN A 25 3.20 -0.80 28.51
C ASN A 25 4.66 -1.13 28.20
N VAL A 26 5.29 -0.30 27.38
CA VAL A 26 6.66 -0.52 26.89
C VAL A 26 7.56 0.69 27.08
N ASN A 27 8.85 0.44 27.12
CA ASN A 27 9.86 1.48 26.95
C ASN A 27 9.92 1.88 25.47
N LEU A 28 10.36 3.12 25.20
CA LEU A 28 10.66 3.53 23.84
C LEU A 28 11.74 2.62 23.25
N PRO A 29 11.47 1.95 22.10
CA PRO A 29 12.44 1.06 21.49
C PRO A 29 13.59 1.83 20.85
N VAL A 30 14.75 1.18 20.72
CA VAL A 30 15.88 1.75 19.99
C VAL A 30 15.74 1.41 18.51
N ASN A 31 15.77 2.45 17.67
CA ASN A 31 15.82 2.30 16.23
C ASN A 31 17.28 2.40 15.74
N ASN A 32 17.81 1.30 15.25
CA ASN A 32 19.20 1.19 14.77
C ASN A 32 19.28 1.03 13.24
N PHE A 33 18.17 1.14 12.53
CA PHE A 33 18.12 0.82 11.11
C PHE A 33 17.92 2.08 10.24
N MET A 34 16.70 2.41 9.87
CA MET A 34 16.40 3.57 9.02
C MET A 34 15.93 4.74 9.89
N LYS A 35 16.52 5.92 9.68
CA LYS A 35 16.33 7.05 10.59
C LYS A 35 14.92 7.63 10.52
N LEU A 36 14.31 7.79 11.70
CA LEU A 36 13.03 8.45 11.91
C LEU A 36 13.22 9.73 12.72
N LYS A 37 12.40 10.75 12.45
CA LYS A 37 12.29 11.95 13.25
C LYS A 37 10.81 12.20 13.54
N VAL A 38 10.35 11.81 14.72
CA VAL A 38 8.95 12.00 15.13
C VAL A 38 8.80 13.32 15.84
N ASN A 39 7.93 14.18 15.34
CA ASN A 39 7.65 15.47 15.97
C ASN A 39 6.85 15.27 17.26
N ASN A 40 7.14 16.08 18.27
CA ASN A 40 6.52 16.05 19.60
C ASN A 40 6.75 14.76 20.41
N MET A 41 7.67 13.88 20.01
CA MET A 41 8.05 12.71 20.77
C MET A 41 8.76 13.13 22.07
N THR A 42 8.59 12.34 23.13
CA THR A 42 9.36 12.50 24.37
C THR A 42 10.66 11.69 24.32
N ASP A 43 11.66 12.12 25.07
CA ASP A 43 12.93 11.39 25.15
C ASP A 43 12.87 10.18 26.11
N VAL A 44 11.86 10.14 26.97
CA VAL A 44 11.80 9.18 28.10
C VAL A 44 10.54 8.32 28.13
N GLY A 45 9.57 8.59 27.25
CA GLY A 45 8.26 7.92 27.24
C GLY A 45 7.35 8.33 28.41
N GLY A 46 6.27 7.56 28.58
CA GLY A 46 5.32 7.71 29.69
C GLY A 46 4.43 8.95 29.64
N SER A 47 4.18 9.45 28.44
CA SER A 47 3.29 10.59 28.21
C SER A 47 1.82 10.26 28.54
N VAL A 48 1.03 11.29 28.82
CA VAL A 48 -0.39 11.14 29.13
C VAL A 48 -1.16 10.66 27.91
N LEU A 49 -1.93 9.61 28.06
CA LEU A 49 -2.78 9.02 27.03
C LEU A 49 -3.62 10.09 26.32
N GLY A 50 -3.63 10.06 25.00
CA GLY A 50 -4.35 11.01 24.14
C GLY A 50 -3.67 12.37 23.97
N SER A 51 -2.56 12.64 24.69
CA SER A 51 -1.76 13.83 24.43
C SER A 51 -1.00 13.73 23.09
N VAL A 52 -0.56 14.88 22.56
CA VAL A 52 0.27 14.92 21.35
C VAL A 52 1.57 14.14 21.55
N GLN A 53 2.16 14.25 22.73
CA GLN A 53 3.38 13.53 23.08
C GLN A 53 3.16 12.02 23.11
N TRP A 54 2.06 11.57 23.73
CA TRP A 54 1.73 10.15 23.75
C TRP A 54 1.48 9.59 22.34
N GLN A 55 0.78 10.33 21.49
CA GLN A 55 0.55 9.93 20.11
C GLN A 55 1.86 9.82 19.31
N ALA A 56 2.79 10.75 19.56
CA ALA A 56 4.12 10.69 18.97
C ALA A 56 4.92 9.48 19.47
N ASP A 57 4.88 9.21 20.78
CA ASP A 57 5.54 8.05 21.38
C ASP A 57 4.94 6.74 20.86
N ASN A 58 3.59 6.63 20.78
CA ASN A 58 2.89 5.47 20.25
C ASN A 58 3.27 5.21 18.77
N ALA A 59 3.27 6.24 17.94
CA ALA A 59 3.71 6.14 16.55
C ALA A 59 5.18 5.71 16.45
N TYR A 60 6.07 6.29 17.24
CA TYR A 60 7.48 5.91 17.26
C TYR A 60 7.68 4.44 17.63
N ILE A 61 6.94 3.94 18.60
CA ILE A 61 6.99 2.54 19.03
C ILE A 61 6.54 1.64 17.87
N SER A 62 5.39 1.92 17.23
CA SER A 62 4.87 1.16 16.10
C SER A 62 5.87 1.12 14.93
N LEU A 63 6.37 2.27 14.51
CA LEU A 63 7.32 2.41 13.42
C LEU A 63 8.63 1.67 13.69
N THR A 64 9.18 1.85 14.90
CA THR A 64 10.47 1.27 15.25
C THR A 64 10.39 -0.25 15.42
N ASN A 65 9.34 -0.76 16.07
CA ASN A 65 9.14 -2.19 16.22
C ASN A 65 8.91 -2.86 14.85
N CYS A 66 8.15 -2.23 13.96
CA CYS A 66 7.95 -2.71 12.60
C CYS A 66 9.29 -2.78 11.84
N LEU A 67 10.09 -1.72 11.84
CA LEU A 67 11.40 -1.71 11.18
C LEU A 67 12.34 -2.77 11.78
N ASN A 68 12.43 -2.86 13.11
CA ASN A 68 13.28 -3.82 13.78
C ASN A 68 12.91 -5.27 13.48
N SER A 69 11.61 -5.57 13.35
CA SER A 69 11.12 -6.91 13.04
C SER A 69 11.34 -7.30 11.58
N LEU A 70 11.22 -6.34 10.67
CA LEU A 70 11.29 -6.57 9.23
C LEU A 70 12.70 -6.42 8.64
N GLN A 71 13.64 -5.73 9.34
CA GLN A 71 14.98 -5.44 8.79
C GLN A 71 15.74 -6.69 8.29
N LYS A 72 15.48 -7.86 8.88
CA LYS A 72 16.10 -9.13 8.46
C LYS A 72 15.67 -9.59 7.06
N PHE A 73 14.58 -9.03 6.52
CA PHE A 73 14.06 -9.35 5.18
C PHE A 73 14.44 -8.29 4.14
N PHE A 74 14.98 -7.15 4.58
CA PHE A 74 15.41 -6.09 3.65
C PHE A 74 16.62 -6.55 2.83
N PRO A 75 16.72 -6.11 1.57
CA PRO A 75 17.96 -6.22 0.81
C PRO A 75 19.11 -5.56 1.55
N SER A 76 20.28 -6.19 1.54
CA SER A 76 21.45 -5.77 2.33
C SER A 76 21.97 -4.37 1.96
N ASN A 77 21.71 -3.91 0.75
CA ASN A 77 22.09 -2.60 0.24
C ASN A 77 21.16 -1.47 0.68
N ILE A 78 19.95 -1.75 1.20
CA ILE A 78 19.01 -0.74 1.64
C ILE A 78 19.38 -0.28 3.05
N LYS A 79 19.79 0.99 3.18
CA LYS A 79 20.25 1.61 4.43
C LYS A 79 19.61 2.97 4.71
N LYS A 80 18.84 3.50 3.76
CA LYS A 80 18.23 4.83 3.83
C LYS A 80 16.89 4.85 3.07
N TRP A 81 16.08 5.85 3.38
CA TRP A 81 14.84 6.14 2.65
C TRP A 81 15.12 6.58 1.21
N ALA A 82 14.16 6.40 0.31
CA ALA A 82 14.34 6.71 -1.11
C ALA A 82 14.67 8.18 -1.38
N ALA A 83 13.99 9.10 -0.71
CA ALA A 83 14.07 10.53 -1.00
C ALA A 83 14.63 11.37 0.18
N THR A 84 14.89 10.78 1.34
CA THR A 84 15.37 11.50 2.52
C THR A 84 16.30 10.66 3.38
N ASN A 85 17.16 11.31 4.15
CA ASN A 85 17.98 10.61 5.15
C ASN A 85 17.24 10.38 6.47
N ASN A 86 16.25 11.22 6.78
CA ASN A 86 15.42 11.13 7.99
C ASN A 86 13.97 11.25 7.57
N LEU A 87 13.19 10.19 7.75
CA LEU A 87 11.75 10.22 7.52
C LEU A 87 11.10 10.99 8.68
N VAL A 88 10.46 12.11 8.34
CA VAL A 88 9.82 12.96 9.34
C VAL A 88 8.39 12.47 9.56
N VAL A 89 7.99 12.38 10.82
CA VAL A 89 6.64 11.95 11.20
C VAL A 89 5.89 13.09 11.87
N TYR A 90 4.70 13.39 11.38
CA TYR A 90 3.80 14.41 11.91
C TYR A 90 2.56 13.74 12.53
N PRO A 91 2.52 13.52 13.85
CA PRO A 91 1.41 12.83 14.52
C PRO A 91 0.06 13.55 14.41
N ARG A 92 0.09 14.88 14.23
CA ARG A 92 -1.10 15.74 14.03
C ARG A 92 -0.83 16.72 12.91
N ALA A 93 -0.94 16.27 11.66
CA ALA A 93 -0.67 17.09 10.49
C ALA A 93 -1.79 18.10 10.17
N GLY A 94 -2.99 17.86 10.67
CA GLY A 94 -4.14 18.73 10.44
C GLY A 94 -5.46 18.00 10.64
N LYS A 95 -6.56 18.66 10.28
CA LYS A 95 -7.90 18.11 10.36
C LYS A 95 -8.33 17.54 9.01
N ASP A 96 -8.34 16.23 8.92
CA ASP A 96 -8.78 15.47 7.75
C ASP A 96 -9.01 14.00 8.14
N ALA A 97 -9.85 13.27 7.39
CA ALA A 97 -9.98 11.83 7.56
C ALA A 97 -8.93 11.11 6.70
N ASN A 98 -7.65 11.24 7.08
CA ASN A 98 -6.53 10.80 6.26
C ASN A 98 -5.27 10.45 7.05
N ALA A 99 -4.36 9.76 6.37
CA ALA A 99 -2.94 9.65 6.63
C ALA A 99 -2.23 9.49 5.29
N TYR A 100 -0.95 9.87 5.17
CA TYR A 100 -0.21 9.64 3.95
C TYR A 100 1.31 9.73 4.09
N TYR A 101 1.99 9.04 3.16
CA TYR A 101 3.41 9.15 2.87
C TYR A 101 3.64 10.02 1.63
N ASP A 102 4.59 10.97 1.69
CA ASP A 102 4.93 11.88 0.58
C ASP A 102 6.39 11.83 0.12
N ARG A 103 7.08 10.72 0.36
CA ARG A 103 8.51 10.46 0.16
C ARG A 103 9.46 11.14 1.17
N SER A 104 9.01 12.20 1.83
CA SER A 104 9.80 12.93 2.82
C SER A 104 9.28 12.78 4.23
N SER A 105 8.00 12.50 4.37
CA SER A 105 7.33 12.44 5.65
C SER A 105 6.14 11.48 5.67
N LEU A 106 5.78 11.06 6.89
CA LEU A 106 4.51 10.44 7.24
C LEU A 106 3.65 11.49 7.93
N LYS A 107 2.42 11.66 7.48
CA LYS A 107 1.49 12.65 8.02
C LYS A 107 0.21 11.99 8.45
N PHE A 108 -0.16 12.18 9.71
CA PHE A 108 -1.36 11.63 10.32
C PHE A 108 -2.30 12.77 10.69
N PHE A 109 -3.58 12.57 10.40
CA PHE A 109 -4.62 13.58 10.57
C PHE A 109 -5.63 13.16 11.62
N TYR A 110 -6.58 14.05 11.93
CA TYR A 110 -7.68 13.76 12.83
C TYR A 110 -8.99 14.33 12.29
N PHE A 111 -10.09 13.67 12.62
CA PHE A 111 -11.41 14.07 12.16
C PHE A 111 -12.50 13.69 13.16
N ASN A 112 -13.68 14.24 13.00
CA ASN A 112 -14.83 13.83 13.78
C ASN A 112 -15.49 12.61 13.13
N SER A 113 -15.64 11.53 13.88
CA SER A 113 -16.39 10.34 13.48
C SER A 113 -17.76 10.68 12.96
N TYR A 114 -18.17 10.07 11.87
CA TYR A 114 -19.48 10.25 11.28
C TYR A 114 -20.55 9.48 12.06
N ALA A 115 -20.13 8.38 12.67
CA ALA A 115 -21.04 7.54 13.44
C ALA A 115 -21.49 8.19 14.76
N ASP A 116 -20.56 8.81 15.50
CA ASP A 116 -20.85 9.31 16.85
C ASP A 116 -20.27 10.70 17.18
N GLY A 117 -19.62 11.34 16.21
CA GLY A 117 -19.03 12.68 16.36
C GLY A 117 -17.75 12.75 17.18
N LYS A 118 -17.24 11.64 17.71
CA LYS A 118 -16.00 11.61 18.47
C LYS A 118 -14.80 11.95 17.61
N LEU A 119 -13.79 12.54 18.24
CA LEU A 119 -12.54 12.88 17.56
C LEU A 119 -11.70 11.62 17.41
N ILE A 120 -11.32 11.32 16.18
CA ILE A 120 -10.50 10.18 15.79
C ILE A 120 -9.15 10.69 15.31
N TYR A 121 -8.09 10.07 15.79
CA TYR A 121 -6.71 10.37 15.37
C TYR A 121 -6.13 9.17 14.65
N SER A 122 -5.83 9.32 13.35
CA SER A 122 -5.28 8.22 12.55
C SER A 122 -3.95 7.66 13.10
N VAL A 123 -3.17 8.49 13.77
CA VAL A 123 -1.90 8.12 14.41
C VAL A 123 -2.04 7.17 15.61
N GLU A 124 -3.21 7.03 16.17
CA GLU A 124 -3.44 6.12 17.32
C GLU A 124 -3.56 4.66 16.89
N SER A 125 -3.92 4.41 15.62
CA SER A 125 -3.97 3.07 15.03
C SER A 125 -2.58 2.67 14.52
N SER A 126 -2.03 1.60 15.08
CA SER A 126 -0.77 1.02 14.59
C SER A 126 -0.89 0.47 13.17
N ASP A 127 -2.08 0.04 12.76
CA ASP A 127 -2.33 -0.39 11.39
C ASP A 127 -2.09 0.75 10.40
N ILE A 128 -2.69 1.92 10.68
CA ILE A 128 -2.51 3.11 9.83
C ILE A 128 -1.05 3.55 9.84
N VAL A 129 -0.43 3.61 11.02
CA VAL A 129 0.96 4.05 11.18
C VAL A 129 1.91 3.15 10.39
N THR A 130 1.72 1.85 10.45
CA THR A 130 2.60 0.89 9.77
C THR A 130 2.24 0.66 8.31
N HIS A 131 1.00 0.94 7.91
CA HIS A 131 0.60 1.03 6.51
C HIS A 131 1.37 2.16 5.79
N GLU A 132 1.38 3.35 6.34
CA GLU A 132 2.15 4.48 5.78
C GLU A 132 3.66 4.22 5.77
N LEU A 133 4.16 3.51 6.80
CA LEU A 133 5.54 3.02 6.79
C LEU A 133 5.78 2.02 5.66
N GLY A 134 4.80 1.19 5.35
CA GLY A 134 4.85 0.25 4.24
C GLY A 134 5.12 0.93 2.91
N HIS A 135 4.47 2.06 2.62
CA HIS A 135 4.76 2.87 1.44
C HIS A 135 6.22 3.35 1.42
N ALA A 136 6.72 3.82 2.56
CA ALA A 136 8.11 4.29 2.67
C ALA A 136 9.11 3.13 2.50
N ILE A 137 8.81 1.94 3.03
CA ILE A 137 9.61 0.73 2.86
C ILE A 137 9.63 0.31 1.38
N LEU A 138 8.48 0.25 0.72
CA LEU A 138 8.40 -0.13 -0.68
C LEU A 138 9.16 0.87 -1.56
N ASP A 139 9.00 2.16 -1.33
CA ASP A 139 9.75 3.21 -2.04
C ASP A 139 11.27 3.09 -1.80
N ALA A 140 11.71 2.72 -0.60
CA ALA A 140 13.13 2.51 -0.32
C ALA A 140 13.70 1.28 -1.06
N ILE A 141 12.92 0.22 -1.21
CA ILE A 141 13.32 -1.02 -1.90
C ILE A 141 13.18 -0.87 -3.41
N ARG A 142 12.09 -0.23 -3.89
CA ARG A 142 11.72 -0.07 -5.30
C ARG A 142 11.25 1.36 -5.58
N PRO A 143 12.19 2.32 -5.57
CA PRO A 143 11.85 3.73 -5.84
C PRO A 143 11.31 3.97 -7.26
N ASP A 144 11.54 3.04 -8.17
CA ASP A 144 10.97 3.02 -9.51
C ASP A 144 9.44 2.84 -9.49
N PHE A 145 8.88 2.11 -8.52
CA PHE A 145 7.43 1.93 -8.41
C PHE A 145 6.68 3.23 -8.08
N TRP A 146 7.31 4.15 -7.39
CA TRP A 146 6.71 5.44 -7.10
C TRP A 146 6.33 6.24 -8.35
N ASN A 147 7.16 6.14 -9.38
CA ASN A 147 6.97 6.84 -10.64
C ASN A 147 6.37 5.95 -11.74
N ALA A 148 6.09 4.69 -11.43
CA ALA A 148 5.59 3.75 -12.41
C ALA A 148 4.20 4.16 -12.93
N ALA A 149 4.06 4.12 -14.25
CA ALA A 149 2.84 4.50 -14.94
C ALA A 149 1.84 3.34 -15.03
N ALA A 150 1.82 2.42 -14.09
CA ALA A 150 0.94 1.26 -14.10
C ALA A 150 -0.07 1.29 -12.94
N PHE A 151 -1.34 1.13 -13.27
CA PHE A 151 -2.43 1.11 -12.29
C PHE A 151 -2.23 0.03 -11.21
N GLU A 152 -1.85 -1.19 -11.63
CA GLU A 152 -1.63 -2.30 -10.71
C GLU A 152 -0.45 -2.08 -9.77
N ILE A 153 0.57 -1.30 -10.17
CA ILE A 153 1.68 -0.94 -9.28
C ILE A 153 1.20 0.03 -8.20
N GLY A 154 0.33 1.00 -8.56
CA GLY A 154 -0.31 1.86 -7.58
C GLY A 154 -1.16 1.07 -6.59
N ALA A 155 -1.97 0.13 -7.08
CA ALA A 155 -2.76 -0.76 -6.23
C ALA A 155 -1.89 -1.69 -5.37
N PHE A 156 -0.73 -2.12 -5.88
CA PHE A 156 0.22 -2.89 -5.07
C PHE A 156 0.87 -2.04 -3.97
N HIS A 157 1.11 -0.77 -4.21
CA HIS A 157 1.60 0.14 -3.16
C HIS A 157 0.65 0.16 -1.95
N GLU A 158 -0.67 0.25 -2.22
CA GLU A 158 -1.69 0.18 -1.18
C GLU A 158 -1.73 -1.19 -0.50
N SER A 159 -1.73 -2.25 -1.31
CA SER A 159 -1.68 -3.62 -0.75
C SER A 159 -0.43 -3.86 0.08
N PHE A 160 0.74 -3.38 -0.36
CA PHE A 160 1.98 -3.56 0.40
C PHE A 160 1.91 -2.84 1.76
N GLY A 161 1.30 -1.65 1.82
CA GLY A 161 1.01 -0.97 3.10
C GLY A 161 0.17 -1.85 4.03
N ASP A 162 -0.94 -2.38 3.52
CA ASP A 162 -1.82 -3.30 4.27
C ASP A 162 -1.06 -4.54 4.75
N LEU A 163 -0.23 -5.13 3.90
CA LEU A 163 0.56 -6.31 4.25
C LEU A 163 1.61 -6.01 5.32
N ILE A 164 2.24 -4.85 5.29
CA ILE A 164 3.18 -4.44 6.34
C ILE A 164 2.44 -4.27 7.67
N ALA A 165 1.25 -3.66 7.69
CA ALA A 165 0.42 -3.55 8.89
C ALA A 165 0.08 -4.94 9.47
N LEU A 166 -0.44 -5.84 8.64
CA LEU A 166 -0.77 -7.21 9.04
C LEU A 166 0.46 -7.98 9.56
N LEU A 167 1.59 -7.90 8.87
CA LEU A 167 2.81 -8.60 9.26
C LEU A 167 3.43 -8.01 10.52
N ASN A 168 3.27 -6.70 10.75
CA ASN A 168 3.74 -6.03 11.96
C ASN A 168 3.02 -6.55 13.20
N ILE A 169 1.69 -6.56 13.21
CA ILE A 169 0.96 -6.99 14.42
C ILE A 169 1.20 -8.47 14.76
N LEU A 170 1.45 -9.31 13.77
CA LEU A 170 1.82 -10.71 13.96
C LEU A 170 3.23 -10.91 14.57
N GLN A 171 4.01 -9.85 14.84
CA GLN A 171 5.27 -9.94 15.58
C GLN A 171 5.05 -10.07 17.09
N TYR A 172 3.88 -9.69 17.58
CA TYR A 172 3.59 -9.64 19.00
C TYR A 172 2.96 -10.94 19.50
N ASP A 173 3.54 -11.51 20.56
CA ASP A 173 3.02 -12.72 21.19
C ASP A 173 1.59 -12.56 21.71
N THR A 174 1.24 -11.36 22.18
CA THR A 174 -0.12 -11.02 22.63
C THR A 174 -1.11 -11.19 21.47
N VAL A 175 -0.79 -10.66 20.30
CA VAL A 175 -1.63 -10.80 19.09
C VAL A 175 -1.77 -12.26 18.70
N ILE A 176 -0.65 -12.99 18.60
CA ILE A 176 -0.64 -14.40 18.20
C ILE A 176 -1.48 -15.25 19.17
N ASN A 177 -1.34 -15.06 20.46
CA ASN A 177 -2.10 -15.83 21.45
C ASN A 177 -3.59 -15.47 21.38
N THR A 178 -3.93 -14.18 21.29
CA THR A 178 -5.33 -13.73 21.23
C THR A 178 -6.02 -14.23 19.98
N ILE A 179 -5.41 -14.11 18.79
CA ILE A 179 -6.03 -14.55 17.55
C ILE A 179 -6.26 -16.06 17.52
N LEU A 180 -5.34 -16.85 18.06
CA LEU A 180 -5.51 -18.30 18.13
C LEU A 180 -6.64 -18.71 19.08
N ILE A 181 -6.83 -17.98 20.18
CA ILE A 181 -7.94 -18.22 21.12
C ILE A 181 -9.27 -17.81 20.46
N ASP A 182 -9.37 -16.61 19.95
CA ASP A 182 -10.59 -16.02 19.40
C ASP A 182 -11.11 -16.81 18.19
N THR A 183 -10.21 -17.23 17.33
CA THR A 183 -10.56 -17.99 16.12
C THR A 183 -10.54 -19.49 16.30
N LYS A 184 -10.12 -19.98 17.47
CA LYS A 184 -9.85 -21.41 17.71
C LYS A 184 -8.90 -22.02 16.66
N GLY A 185 -7.95 -21.19 16.21
CA GLY A 185 -6.99 -21.54 15.16
C GLY A 185 -7.57 -21.56 13.73
N ASN A 186 -8.81 -21.15 13.53
CA ASN A 186 -9.40 -20.99 12.19
C ASN A 186 -9.29 -19.53 11.72
N LEU A 187 -8.29 -19.21 10.92
CA LEU A 187 -8.09 -17.87 10.37
C LEU A 187 -8.92 -17.58 9.10
N ARG A 188 -9.72 -18.55 8.61
CA ARG A 188 -10.63 -18.37 7.47
C ARG A 188 -11.97 -17.81 7.90
N GLN A 189 -11.92 -16.74 8.65
CA GLN A 189 -13.07 -15.95 9.11
C GLN A 189 -12.61 -14.54 9.43
N ASN A 190 -13.53 -13.59 9.51
CA ASN A 190 -13.22 -12.24 9.96
C ASN A 190 -12.57 -12.28 11.34
N ASN A 191 -11.50 -11.55 11.49
CA ASN A 191 -10.76 -11.44 12.75
C ASN A 191 -9.93 -10.16 12.74
N PHE A 192 -9.56 -9.67 13.91
CA PHE A 192 -8.85 -8.40 14.06
C PHE A 192 -7.45 -8.35 13.41
N VAL A 193 -6.85 -9.48 13.02
CA VAL A 193 -5.61 -9.51 12.22
C VAL A 193 -5.90 -9.30 10.74
N SER A 194 -7.06 -9.71 10.25
CA SER A 194 -7.47 -9.50 8.86
C SER A 194 -8.14 -8.16 8.64
N GLU A 195 -8.75 -7.58 9.67
CA GLU A 195 -9.38 -6.26 9.64
C GLU A 195 -8.31 -5.19 9.85
N LEU A 196 -8.34 -4.15 9.06
CA LEU A 196 -7.34 -3.08 9.08
C LEU A 196 -8.01 -1.74 9.42
N ALA A 197 -7.44 -1.00 10.38
CA ALA A 197 -7.91 0.29 10.83
C ALA A 197 -9.40 0.29 11.24
N GLU A 198 -9.75 -0.56 12.19
CA GLU A 198 -11.13 -0.82 12.59
C GLU A 198 -11.80 0.43 13.17
N GLN A 199 -11.11 1.22 14.00
CA GLN A 199 -11.64 2.46 14.56
C GLN A 199 -11.94 3.48 13.46
N PHE A 200 -11.01 3.61 12.52
CA PHE A 200 -11.17 4.53 11.39
C PHE A 200 -12.33 4.09 10.48
N GLY A 201 -12.41 2.80 10.15
CA GLY A 201 -13.51 2.22 9.40
C GLY A 201 -14.86 2.43 10.09
N SER A 202 -14.94 2.11 11.37
CA SER A 202 -16.15 2.32 12.18
C SER A 202 -16.57 3.79 12.23
N ALA A 203 -15.60 4.71 12.34
CA ALA A 203 -15.86 6.14 12.32
C ALA A 203 -16.40 6.64 10.97
N LEU A 204 -16.16 5.89 9.90
CA LEU A 204 -16.68 6.11 8.55
C LEU A 204 -17.92 5.25 8.23
N GLU A 205 -18.46 4.53 9.22
CA GLU A 205 -19.59 3.61 9.07
C GLU A 205 -19.31 2.42 8.13
N ILE A 206 -18.04 2.01 8.03
CA ILE A 206 -17.61 0.84 7.26
C ILE A 206 -17.44 -0.34 8.23
N PRO A 207 -18.13 -1.46 8.02
CA PRO A 207 -18.00 -2.65 8.87
C PRO A 207 -16.70 -3.40 8.58
N HIS A 208 -16.18 -4.11 9.59
CA HIS A 208 -15.01 -4.99 9.47
C HIS A 208 -13.71 -4.27 9.08
N GLY A 209 -13.48 -3.09 9.66
CA GLY A 209 -12.31 -2.26 9.39
C GLY A 209 -12.47 -1.41 8.11
N LEU A 210 -11.54 -0.53 7.88
CA LEU A 210 -11.51 0.27 6.64
C LEU A 210 -11.25 -0.62 5.42
N ARG A 211 -10.42 -1.65 5.59
CA ARG A 211 -10.16 -2.74 4.63
C ARG A 211 -10.07 -4.08 5.37
N ASN A 212 -10.26 -5.18 4.65
CA ASN A 212 -10.18 -6.51 5.22
C ASN A 212 -9.38 -7.45 4.31
N ALA A 213 -8.31 -8.03 4.84
CA ALA A 213 -7.49 -9.00 4.14
C ALA A 213 -8.25 -10.33 3.92
N PHE A 214 -9.17 -10.69 4.81
CA PHE A 214 -10.08 -11.80 4.60
C PHE A 214 -11.27 -11.36 3.73
N ASN A 215 -11.09 -11.44 2.43
CA ASN A 215 -12.07 -11.05 1.42
C ASN A 215 -12.15 -12.11 0.31
N SER A 216 -13.13 -11.99 -0.57
CA SER A 216 -13.36 -12.91 -1.71
C SER A 216 -13.06 -12.27 -3.07
N GLU A 217 -12.51 -11.06 -3.09
CA GLU A 217 -12.26 -10.32 -4.31
C GLU A 217 -11.25 -11.03 -5.20
N SER A 218 -11.54 -11.03 -6.50
CA SER A 218 -10.74 -11.70 -7.51
C SER A 218 -10.32 -10.71 -8.59
N TYR A 219 -9.20 -10.99 -9.23
CA TYR A 219 -8.69 -10.16 -10.30
C TYR A 219 -9.67 -10.06 -11.47
N VAL A 220 -9.97 -8.85 -11.86
CA VAL A 220 -10.62 -8.47 -13.10
C VAL A 220 -9.70 -7.49 -13.79
N ASN A 221 -9.56 -7.59 -15.11
CA ASN A 221 -8.75 -6.59 -15.82
C ASN A 221 -9.27 -5.19 -15.50
N PRO A 222 -8.42 -4.29 -14.97
CA PRO A 222 -8.82 -2.94 -14.56
C PRO A 222 -9.57 -2.14 -15.63
N ASP A 223 -9.37 -2.47 -16.91
CA ASP A 223 -10.07 -1.79 -17.99
C ASP A 223 -11.57 -2.10 -18.06
N PHE A 224 -11.99 -3.18 -17.46
CA PHE A 224 -13.40 -3.58 -17.37
C PHE A 224 -14.06 -3.20 -16.05
N LEU A 225 -13.32 -2.62 -15.11
CA LEU A 225 -13.89 -2.18 -13.86
C LEU A 225 -14.62 -0.84 -14.00
N PRO A 226 -15.75 -0.68 -13.29
CA PRO A 226 -16.43 0.62 -13.23
C PRO A 226 -15.54 1.64 -12.48
N SER A 227 -15.78 2.92 -12.75
CA SER A 227 -15.11 4.00 -12.05
C SER A 227 -15.70 4.27 -10.65
N ASP A 228 -16.93 3.79 -10.40
CA ASP A 228 -17.67 3.94 -9.16
C ASP A 228 -18.61 2.74 -8.94
N GLY A 229 -19.13 2.58 -7.75
CA GLY A 229 -20.12 1.56 -7.42
C GLY A 229 -19.74 0.69 -6.23
N LYS A 230 -20.49 -0.40 -6.06
CA LYS A 230 -20.23 -1.41 -5.03
C LYS A 230 -19.25 -2.46 -5.56
N GLY A 231 -18.39 -2.98 -4.68
CA GLY A 231 -17.37 -3.96 -5.02
C GLY A 231 -16.13 -3.33 -5.64
N LEU A 232 -15.41 -4.10 -6.45
CA LEU A 232 -14.20 -3.61 -7.09
C LEU A 232 -14.50 -2.51 -8.10
N ILE A 233 -13.81 -1.40 -7.94
CA ILE A 233 -13.83 -0.28 -8.88
C ILE A 233 -12.42 0.00 -9.40
N LYS A 234 -12.33 0.81 -10.47
CA LYS A 234 -11.06 1.22 -11.04
C LYS A 234 -10.41 2.34 -10.22
N GLU A 235 -10.03 1.98 -9.02
CA GLU A 235 -9.39 2.83 -8.02
C GLU A 235 -8.35 2.00 -7.25
N ILE A 236 -7.19 2.58 -6.94
CA ILE A 236 -6.03 1.82 -6.44
C ILE A 236 -6.28 1.17 -5.08
N HIS A 237 -6.96 1.87 -4.15
CA HIS A 237 -7.28 1.29 -2.84
C HIS A 237 -8.33 0.19 -2.95
N SER A 238 -9.35 0.38 -3.80
CA SER A 238 -10.34 -0.65 -4.07
C SER A 238 -9.71 -1.88 -4.71
N PHE A 239 -8.82 -1.69 -5.68
CA PHE A 239 -8.21 -2.81 -6.39
C PHE A 239 -7.12 -3.52 -5.57
N SER A 240 -6.50 -2.83 -4.62
CA SER A 240 -5.46 -3.39 -3.75
C SER A 240 -5.91 -4.62 -2.98
N VAL A 241 -7.20 -4.67 -2.59
CA VAL A 241 -7.75 -5.77 -1.78
C VAL A 241 -7.66 -7.14 -2.48
N VAL A 242 -7.55 -7.16 -3.81
CA VAL A 242 -7.34 -8.41 -4.57
C VAL A 242 -6.01 -9.06 -4.19
N TRP A 243 -4.94 -8.26 -4.17
CA TRP A 243 -3.61 -8.76 -3.81
C TRP A 243 -3.50 -9.02 -2.31
N THR A 244 -4.00 -8.12 -1.47
CA THR A 244 -4.04 -8.28 -0.01
C THR A 244 -4.77 -9.57 0.37
N GLY A 245 -5.91 -9.85 -0.25
CA GLY A 245 -6.67 -11.07 -0.02
C GLY A 245 -5.97 -12.34 -0.53
N ALA A 246 -5.31 -12.27 -1.69
CA ALA A 246 -4.52 -13.40 -2.19
C ALA A 246 -3.35 -13.73 -1.26
N PHE A 247 -2.66 -12.71 -0.77
CA PHE A 247 -1.57 -12.90 0.18
C PHE A 247 -2.06 -13.49 1.51
N TYR A 248 -3.21 -13.02 2.02
CA TYR A 248 -3.82 -13.57 3.23
C TYR A 248 -4.21 -15.04 3.04
N ASP A 249 -4.81 -15.40 1.92
CA ASP A 249 -5.13 -16.80 1.59
C ASP A 249 -3.88 -17.69 1.57
N ILE A 250 -2.76 -17.19 1.01
CA ILE A 250 -1.46 -17.90 1.00
C ILE A 250 -0.94 -18.08 2.42
N PHE A 251 -0.94 -17.00 3.21
CA PHE A 251 -0.49 -17.02 4.60
C PHE A 251 -1.27 -18.06 5.42
N VAL A 252 -2.60 -18.02 5.35
CA VAL A 252 -3.46 -18.99 6.07
C VAL A 252 -3.23 -20.41 5.57
N SER A 253 -3.09 -20.62 4.26
CA SER A 253 -2.86 -21.96 3.71
C SER A 253 -1.51 -22.55 4.15
N ILE A 254 -0.48 -21.73 4.25
CA ILE A 254 0.83 -22.16 4.77
C ILE A 254 0.74 -22.46 6.27
N TYR A 255 0.06 -21.62 7.05
CA TYR A 255 -0.21 -21.88 8.46
C TYR A 255 -0.94 -23.21 8.68
N GLU A 256 -1.96 -23.48 7.89
CA GLU A 256 -2.71 -24.74 7.94
C GLU A 256 -1.84 -25.94 7.58
N LYS A 257 -1.03 -25.82 6.52
CA LYS A 257 -0.08 -26.87 6.11
C LYS A 257 0.94 -27.19 7.21
N LEU A 258 1.33 -26.20 8.01
CA LEU A 258 2.30 -26.33 9.09
C LEU A 258 1.69 -26.87 10.40
N GLY A 259 0.36 -27.11 10.48
CA GLY A 259 -0.30 -27.78 11.58
C GLY A 259 -1.03 -26.89 12.59
N LYS A 260 -1.33 -25.63 12.25
CA LYS A 260 -2.23 -24.71 13.00
C LYS A 260 -1.85 -24.44 14.47
N SER A 261 -0.58 -24.47 14.79
CA SER A 261 -0.05 -24.13 16.12
C SER A 261 0.45 -22.70 16.18
N LYS A 262 0.78 -22.20 17.39
CA LYS A 262 1.48 -20.92 17.56
C LYS A 262 2.80 -20.89 16.76
N ALA A 263 3.57 -21.95 16.84
CA ALA A 263 4.82 -22.06 16.09
C ALA A 263 4.58 -22.05 14.58
N SER A 264 3.53 -22.71 14.11
CA SER A 264 3.11 -22.72 12.70
C SER A 264 2.73 -21.32 12.21
N LEU A 265 2.07 -20.53 13.06
CA LEU A 265 1.65 -19.17 12.72
C LEU A 265 2.87 -18.23 12.54
N ILE A 266 3.81 -18.31 13.49
CA ILE A 266 5.08 -17.58 13.42
C ILE A 266 5.88 -17.98 12.16
N GLN A 267 5.99 -19.28 11.92
CA GLN A 267 6.73 -19.79 10.76
C GLN A 267 6.05 -19.37 9.44
N ALA A 268 4.72 -19.46 9.34
CA ALA A 268 3.99 -19.03 8.16
C ALA A 268 4.19 -17.54 7.88
N ARG A 269 4.11 -16.67 8.91
CA ARG A 269 4.40 -15.25 8.81
C ARG A 269 5.80 -15.00 8.22
N ASP A 270 6.83 -15.64 8.78
CA ASP A 270 8.21 -15.44 8.33
C ASP A 270 8.43 -15.94 6.89
N ILE A 271 7.78 -17.05 6.51
CA ILE A 271 7.84 -17.59 5.14
C ILE A 271 7.21 -16.60 4.15
N VAL A 272 5.98 -16.14 4.40
CA VAL A 272 5.32 -15.23 3.45
C VAL A 272 6.00 -13.86 3.39
N THR A 273 6.54 -13.37 4.52
CA THR A 273 7.32 -12.13 4.55
C THR A 273 8.56 -12.26 3.67
N LYS A 274 9.31 -13.36 3.82
CA LYS A 274 10.49 -13.60 2.99
C LYS A 274 10.15 -13.73 1.51
N LEU A 275 9.08 -14.46 1.18
CA LEU A 275 8.60 -14.59 -0.20
C LEU A 275 8.24 -13.23 -0.79
N LEU A 276 7.53 -12.39 -0.04
CA LEU A 276 7.14 -11.06 -0.48
C LEU A 276 8.36 -10.19 -0.78
N PHE A 277 9.22 -9.99 0.21
CA PHE A 277 10.39 -9.11 0.08
C PHE A 277 11.35 -9.56 -1.03
N GLU A 278 11.68 -10.85 -1.08
CA GLU A 278 12.52 -11.42 -2.13
C GLU A 278 11.92 -11.30 -3.53
N SER A 279 10.60 -11.36 -3.65
CA SER A 279 9.93 -11.24 -4.94
C SER A 279 9.80 -9.80 -5.39
N VAL A 280 9.47 -8.88 -4.48
CA VAL A 280 9.36 -7.45 -4.78
C VAL A 280 10.67 -6.88 -5.31
N THR A 281 11.82 -7.35 -4.81
CA THR A 281 13.13 -6.91 -5.30
C THR A 281 13.43 -7.34 -6.74
N LYS A 282 12.72 -8.34 -7.27
CA LYS A 282 13.04 -8.99 -8.54
C LYS A 282 11.98 -8.82 -9.61
N VAL A 283 10.74 -8.54 -9.21
CA VAL A 283 9.64 -8.42 -10.15
C VAL A 283 9.82 -7.19 -11.07
N PRO A 284 9.62 -7.32 -12.38
CA PRO A 284 9.63 -6.18 -13.28
C PRO A 284 8.40 -5.30 -13.06
N ALA A 285 8.56 -3.99 -13.29
CA ALA A 285 7.45 -3.03 -13.25
C ALA A 285 6.66 -3.11 -14.57
N THR A 286 5.63 -3.94 -14.59
CA THR A 286 4.79 -4.19 -15.77
C THR A 286 3.37 -3.69 -15.57
N VAL A 287 2.60 -3.55 -16.65
CA VAL A 287 1.17 -3.18 -16.59
C VAL A 287 0.36 -4.26 -15.87
N LYS A 288 0.66 -5.55 -16.15
CA LYS A 288 0.07 -6.71 -15.45
C LYS A 288 0.92 -7.09 -14.24
N PHE A 289 1.07 -6.16 -13.33
CA PHE A 289 2.00 -6.31 -12.21
C PHE A 289 1.63 -7.45 -11.27
N PHE A 290 0.34 -7.64 -10.96
CA PHE A 290 -0.10 -8.73 -10.07
C PHE A 290 0.25 -10.11 -10.65
N ASN A 291 0.06 -10.29 -11.95
CA ASN A 291 0.46 -11.53 -12.64
C ASN A 291 1.98 -11.75 -12.57
N SER A 292 2.77 -10.72 -12.86
CA SER A 292 4.22 -10.77 -12.81
C SER A 292 4.75 -11.08 -11.40
N LEU A 293 4.18 -10.42 -10.38
CA LEU A 293 4.58 -10.66 -8.99
C LEU A 293 4.19 -12.07 -8.52
N ALA A 294 3.03 -12.58 -8.92
CA ALA A 294 2.62 -13.95 -8.62
C ALA A 294 3.61 -14.98 -9.19
N LYS A 295 4.01 -14.82 -10.46
CA LYS A 295 5.03 -15.66 -11.11
C LYS A 295 6.36 -15.56 -10.36
N CYS A 296 6.76 -14.34 -9.98
CA CYS A 296 7.98 -14.10 -9.23
C CYS A 296 7.95 -14.76 -7.85
N MET A 297 6.82 -14.73 -7.14
CA MET A 297 6.68 -15.41 -5.83
C MET A 297 6.80 -16.93 -5.96
N ILE A 298 6.20 -17.53 -6.98
CA ILE A 298 6.34 -18.99 -7.24
C ILE A 298 7.79 -19.35 -7.58
N ALA A 299 8.46 -18.54 -8.38
CA ALA A 299 9.86 -18.71 -8.72
C ALA A 299 10.77 -18.57 -7.49
N THR A 300 10.46 -17.60 -6.64
CA THR A 300 11.17 -17.39 -5.37
C THR A 300 11.00 -18.57 -4.43
N ASP A 301 9.77 -19.12 -4.28
CA ASP A 301 9.54 -20.33 -3.47
C ASP A 301 10.36 -21.52 -3.99
N LYS A 302 10.43 -21.68 -5.32
CA LYS A 302 11.28 -22.74 -5.92
C LYS A 302 12.75 -22.59 -5.51
N LYS A 303 13.26 -21.34 -5.47
CA LYS A 303 14.66 -21.04 -5.15
C LYS A 303 14.95 -21.23 -3.66
N ILE A 304 14.13 -20.63 -2.78
CA ILE A 304 14.46 -20.53 -1.35
C ILE A 304 13.84 -21.64 -0.48
N ASN A 305 12.74 -22.25 -0.93
CA ASN A 305 12.02 -23.29 -0.19
C ASN A 305 11.91 -24.62 -0.96
N GLY A 306 12.62 -24.79 -2.08
CA GLY A 306 12.58 -26.03 -2.87
C GLY A 306 11.19 -26.40 -3.41
N LYS A 307 10.35 -25.42 -3.73
CA LYS A 307 8.95 -25.56 -4.20
C LYS A 307 7.95 -26.05 -3.12
N LEU A 308 8.29 -25.95 -1.86
CA LEU A 308 7.48 -26.52 -0.78
C LEU A 308 6.08 -25.92 -0.71
N TYR A 309 5.92 -24.66 -1.12
CA TYR A 309 4.67 -23.92 -1.08
C TYR A 309 4.13 -23.54 -2.48
N SER A 310 4.82 -23.94 -3.56
CA SER A 310 4.45 -23.56 -4.93
C SER A 310 3.03 -23.97 -5.31
N SER A 311 2.55 -25.15 -4.86
CA SER A 311 1.16 -25.57 -5.09
C SER A 311 0.16 -24.61 -4.45
N ILE A 312 0.39 -24.19 -3.20
CA ILE A 312 -0.47 -23.24 -2.50
C ILE A 312 -0.50 -21.90 -3.25
N LEU A 313 0.66 -21.39 -3.65
CA LEU A 313 0.76 -20.14 -4.42
C LEU A 313 -0.03 -20.23 -5.72
N ILE A 314 0.17 -21.30 -6.49
CA ILE A 314 -0.53 -21.52 -7.76
C ILE A 314 -2.05 -21.61 -7.56
N ASP A 315 -2.50 -22.41 -6.58
CA ASP A 315 -3.92 -22.62 -6.34
C ASP A 315 -4.61 -21.31 -5.91
N VAL A 316 -3.99 -20.52 -5.03
CA VAL A 316 -4.55 -19.23 -4.59
C VAL A 316 -4.58 -18.24 -5.75
N PHE A 317 -3.47 -18.06 -6.47
CA PHE A 317 -3.42 -17.10 -7.56
C PHE A 317 -4.38 -17.47 -8.71
N LYS A 318 -4.58 -18.77 -8.98
CA LYS A 318 -5.61 -19.23 -9.93
C LYS A 318 -7.03 -18.96 -9.40
N LYS A 319 -7.29 -19.31 -8.14
CA LYS A 319 -8.59 -19.07 -7.51
C LYS A 319 -9.01 -17.61 -7.57
N ARG A 320 -8.04 -16.70 -7.42
CA ARG A 320 -8.25 -15.25 -7.50
C ARG A 320 -8.06 -14.66 -8.89
N ASN A 321 -7.99 -15.48 -9.94
CA ASN A 321 -7.83 -15.08 -11.35
C ASN A 321 -6.57 -14.24 -11.63
N ILE A 322 -5.60 -14.18 -10.71
CA ILE A 322 -4.32 -13.48 -10.90
C ILE A 322 -3.45 -14.24 -11.92
N LEU A 323 -3.50 -15.58 -11.89
CA LEU A 323 -2.88 -16.45 -12.87
C LEU A 323 -3.93 -17.24 -13.67
N THR A 324 -3.71 -17.35 -14.96
CA THR A 324 -4.49 -18.21 -15.85
C THR A 324 -3.94 -19.65 -15.87
N ALA A 325 -4.70 -20.57 -16.41
CA ALA A 325 -4.20 -21.94 -16.67
C ALA A 325 -3.02 -21.94 -17.65
N SER A 326 -3.04 -21.05 -18.66
CA SER A 326 -1.94 -20.88 -19.60
C SER A 326 -0.67 -20.40 -18.93
N ASP A 327 -0.75 -19.42 -18.00
CA ASP A 327 0.41 -18.96 -17.23
C ASP A 327 1.08 -20.11 -16.49
N VAL A 328 0.29 -20.95 -15.82
CA VAL A 328 0.80 -22.09 -15.05
C VAL A 328 1.44 -23.15 -15.96
N GLN A 329 0.83 -23.40 -17.12
CA GLN A 329 1.39 -24.33 -18.10
C GLN A 329 2.74 -23.84 -18.65
N GLN A 330 2.84 -22.56 -19.01
CA GLN A 330 4.09 -21.96 -19.49
C GLN A 330 5.18 -22.04 -18.43
N MET A 331 4.88 -21.73 -17.16
CA MET A 331 5.81 -21.85 -16.05
C MET A 331 6.30 -23.30 -15.84
N SER A 332 5.51 -24.30 -16.18
CA SER A 332 5.88 -25.72 -16.06
C SER A 332 6.80 -26.18 -17.20
N LEU A 333 6.61 -25.64 -18.39
CA LEU A 333 7.38 -25.97 -19.57
C LEU A 333 8.75 -25.28 -19.61
N SER A 334 8.84 -24.08 -19.03
CA SER A 334 10.11 -23.39 -18.91
C SER A 334 10.96 -24.08 -17.85
N ASN A 335 12.09 -24.70 -18.27
CA ASN A 335 13.14 -25.12 -17.34
C ASN A 335 13.75 -23.88 -16.71
N ILE A 336 13.09 -23.37 -15.66
CA ILE A 336 13.47 -22.15 -14.97
C ILE A 336 14.79 -22.42 -14.25
N SER A 337 15.91 -22.20 -14.93
CA SER A 337 17.18 -21.97 -14.25
C SER A 337 17.11 -20.58 -13.62
N ILE A 338 16.52 -20.52 -12.44
CA ILE A 338 16.25 -19.28 -11.75
C ILE A 338 17.53 -18.79 -11.13
N LEU A 339 17.90 -17.57 -11.52
CA LEU A 339 18.71 -16.64 -10.76
C LEU A 339 20.00 -17.25 -10.19
N SER A 340 21.04 -17.25 -10.98
CA SER A 340 22.40 -17.41 -10.48
C SER A 340 22.73 -16.19 -9.59
N GLU A 341 23.43 -16.44 -8.49
CA GLU A 341 23.81 -15.45 -7.46
C GLU A 341 24.60 -14.24 -7.99
N GLU A 342 25.08 -14.30 -9.23
CA GLU A 342 25.90 -13.23 -9.82
C GLU A 342 25.10 -12.00 -10.28
N LYS A 343 23.77 -11.97 -10.16
CA LYS A 343 22.94 -10.91 -10.72
C LYS A 343 22.29 -9.96 -9.70
N GLU A 344 22.66 -10.02 -8.43
CA GLU A 344 22.08 -9.12 -7.42
C GLU A 344 22.37 -7.62 -7.64
N ASN A 345 23.35 -7.28 -8.47
CA ASN A 345 23.79 -5.90 -8.67
C ASN A 345 23.13 -5.16 -9.83
N TYR A 346 22.22 -5.78 -10.59
CA TYR A 346 21.69 -5.19 -11.82
C TYR A 346 20.32 -4.51 -11.69
N LEU A 347 19.69 -4.57 -10.53
CA LEU A 347 18.30 -4.17 -10.36
C LEU A 347 18.02 -2.67 -10.26
N PHE A 348 19.05 -1.81 -10.29
CA PHE A 348 18.85 -0.41 -9.88
C PHE A 348 19.42 0.65 -10.84
N THR A 349 19.84 0.33 -12.05
CA THR A 349 20.74 1.23 -12.77
C THR A 349 20.29 1.82 -14.10
N SER A 350 19.12 1.52 -14.65
CA SER A 350 18.71 2.23 -15.86
C SER A 350 17.25 2.62 -15.87
N ASN A 351 17.00 3.93 -15.88
CA ASN A 351 15.72 4.51 -16.27
C ASN A 351 15.73 4.66 -17.78
N LYS A 352 15.14 3.74 -18.53
CA LYS A 352 14.98 3.90 -19.97
C LYS A 352 13.83 4.83 -20.27
N GLU A 353 14.07 5.75 -21.14
CA GLU A 353 13.07 6.63 -21.68
C GLU A 353 12.69 6.13 -23.07
N ILE A 354 11.41 5.85 -23.26
CA ILE A 354 10.86 5.43 -24.53
C ILE A 354 9.96 6.54 -25.07
N PHE A 355 10.06 6.82 -26.35
CA PHE A 355 9.14 7.73 -27.02
C PHE A 355 8.03 6.94 -27.69
N VAL A 356 6.79 7.17 -27.30
CA VAL A 356 5.61 6.62 -27.94
C VAL A 356 4.84 7.68 -28.71
N ASN A 357 4.23 7.30 -29.81
CA ASN A 357 3.37 8.20 -30.58
C ASN A 357 1.92 7.88 -30.21
N SER A 358 1.25 8.83 -29.59
CA SER A 358 -0.15 8.68 -29.22
C SER A 358 -0.86 10.02 -29.31
N ASN A 359 -2.10 10.01 -29.83
CA ASN A 359 -2.95 11.17 -29.97
C ASN A 359 -2.24 12.37 -30.64
N ASN A 360 -1.51 12.12 -31.75
CA ASN A 360 -0.70 13.09 -32.50
C ASN A 360 0.46 13.74 -31.71
N ASN A 361 0.82 13.18 -30.58
CA ASN A 361 1.96 13.67 -29.78
C ASN A 361 3.04 12.59 -29.69
N LYS A 362 4.30 13.02 -29.74
CA LYS A 362 5.44 12.20 -29.36
C LYS A 362 5.63 12.37 -27.86
N ILE A 363 5.39 11.32 -27.09
CA ILE A 363 5.36 11.34 -25.62
C ILE A 363 6.51 10.50 -25.12
N LYS A 364 7.30 11.08 -24.23
CA LYS A 364 8.39 10.42 -23.53
C LYS A 364 7.86 9.72 -22.31
N VAL A 365 8.01 8.41 -22.26
CA VAL A 365 7.58 7.57 -21.12
C VAL A 365 8.82 7.01 -20.45
N GLN A 366 8.92 7.21 -19.14
CA GLN A 366 9.96 6.60 -18.35
C GLN A 366 9.47 5.24 -17.84
N LEU A 367 10.13 4.18 -18.28
CA LEU A 367 9.85 2.82 -17.80
C LEU A 367 10.60 2.59 -16.49
N ALA A 368 9.92 1.93 -15.56
CA ALA A 368 10.44 1.74 -14.22
C ALA A 368 11.51 0.65 -14.14
N CYS A 369 11.66 -0.19 -15.13
CA CYS A 369 12.60 -1.32 -15.08
C CYS A 369 13.07 -1.76 -16.46
N ASP A 370 14.20 -1.23 -16.89
CA ASP A 370 14.81 -1.60 -18.15
C ASP A 370 15.89 -2.64 -18.10
N SER A 371 16.37 -2.95 -16.93
CA SER A 371 17.49 -3.86 -16.77
C SER A 371 17.20 -5.29 -17.27
N PHE A 372 15.94 -5.56 -17.60
CA PHE A 372 15.54 -6.88 -18.10
C PHE A 372 15.57 -7.01 -19.63
N HIS A 373 15.47 -5.91 -20.39
CA HIS A 373 15.39 -5.97 -21.84
C HIS A 373 16.68 -5.67 -22.59
N ASP A 374 17.60 -4.91 -22.03
CA ASP A 374 18.73 -4.37 -22.79
C ASP A 374 20.09 -5.10 -22.64
N ASN A 375 20.22 -6.03 -21.71
CA ASN A 375 21.48 -6.71 -21.51
C ASN A 375 21.46 -8.16 -22.01
N GLU A 376 21.83 -8.31 -23.28
CA GLU A 376 22.25 -9.55 -23.92
C GLU A 376 21.22 -10.71 -23.88
N LYS A 377 20.78 -11.13 -25.04
CA LYS A 377 19.95 -12.31 -25.34
C LYS A 377 20.30 -13.57 -24.53
N ASN A 378 21.49 -13.63 -23.94
CA ASN A 378 21.97 -14.75 -23.14
C ASN A 378 21.68 -14.67 -21.64
N LYS A 379 21.21 -13.51 -21.12
CA LYS A 379 20.86 -13.35 -19.69
C LYS A 379 19.36 -13.50 -19.43
N LEU A 380 18.54 -13.43 -20.48
CA LEU A 380 17.09 -13.51 -20.43
C LEU A 380 16.55 -14.92 -20.13
N ASN A 381 17.34 -15.97 -20.31
CA ASN A 381 16.90 -17.34 -20.03
C ASN A 381 16.53 -17.60 -18.56
N ALA A 382 16.91 -16.74 -17.65
CA ALA A 382 16.53 -16.85 -16.24
C ALA A 382 15.14 -16.29 -15.92
N LEU A 383 14.58 -15.48 -16.81
CA LEU A 383 13.29 -14.81 -16.66
C LEU A 383 12.29 -15.16 -17.77
N SER A 384 12.52 -16.28 -18.46
CA SER A 384 11.60 -16.82 -19.48
C SER A 384 10.16 -17.06 -18.99
N ILE A 385 9.95 -16.99 -17.66
CA ILE A 385 8.59 -17.01 -17.10
C ILE A 385 7.79 -15.72 -17.36
N PHE A 386 8.50 -14.62 -17.57
CA PHE A 386 7.84 -13.35 -17.92
C PHE A 386 7.65 -13.19 -19.42
N SER A 387 8.09 -14.23 -20.13
CA SER A 387 8.10 -14.50 -21.52
C SER A 387 7.55 -13.61 -22.51
N ASP A 388 7.91 -14.01 -23.61
CA ASP A 388 7.40 -13.70 -24.93
C ASP A 388 7.23 -12.21 -25.15
N ASP A 389 8.38 -11.58 -25.49
CA ASP A 389 8.43 -10.33 -26.25
C ASP A 389 7.34 -9.30 -25.89
N ILE A 390 7.21 -8.97 -24.60
CA ILE A 390 6.54 -7.72 -24.26
C ILE A 390 7.49 -6.64 -24.77
N ASP A 391 7.23 -6.18 -25.99
CA ASP A 391 7.87 -5.00 -26.53
C ASP A 391 7.57 -3.85 -25.58
N SER A 392 8.60 -3.36 -24.90
CA SER A 392 8.50 -2.22 -23.98
C SER A 392 7.84 -1.01 -24.63
N TYR A 393 7.96 -0.87 -25.94
CA TYR A 393 7.28 0.15 -26.72
C TYR A 393 5.76 -0.11 -26.76
N GLN A 394 5.33 -1.32 -27.07
CA GLN A 394 3.91 -1.66 -27.11
C GLN A 394 3.24 -1.53 -25.75
N GLU A 395 3.94 -1.88 -24.69
CA GLU A 395 3.46 -1.71 -23.32
C GLU A 395 3.29 -0.22 -22.98
N ALA A 396 4.30 0.60 -23.26
CA ALA A 396 4.23 2.05 -23.04
C ALA A 396 3.15 2.71 -23.90
N GLU A 397 3.03 2.31 -25.18
CA GLU A 397 2.03 2.82 -26.11
C GLU A 397 0.60 2.45 -25.67
N SER A 398 0.38 1.19 -25.31
CA SER A 398 -0.90 0.73 -24.78
C SER A 398 -1.31 1.49 -23.53
N PHE A 399 -0.37 1.73 -22.63
CA PHE A 399 -0.61 2.49 -21.43
C PHE A 399 -0.97 3.96 -21.71
N VAL A 400 -0.21 4.64 -22.56
CA VAL A 400 -0.49 6.04 -22.93
C VAL A 400 -1.85 6.15 -23.65
N ASN A 401 -2.14 5.25 -24.59
CA ASN A 401 -3.43 5.20 -25.28
C ASN A 401 -4.59 4.98 -24.28
N TYR A 402 -4.38 4.11 -23.29
CA TYR A 402 -5.33 3.92 -22.21
C TYR A 402 -5.61 5.21 -21.45
N LEU A 403 -4.56 5.95 -21.02
CA LEU A 403 -4.72 7.21 -20.31
C LEU A 403 -5.55 8.23 -21.11
N PHE A 404 -5.28 8.35 -22.42
CA PHE A 404 -6.06 9.22 -23.30
C PHE A 404 -7.51 8.76 -23.44
N SER A 405 -7.74 7.45 -23.61
CA SER A 405 -9.09 6.91 -23.77
C SER A 405 -10.00 7.11 -22.57
N LYS A 406 -9.38 7.28 -21.38
CA LYS A 406 -10.08 7.48 -20.11
C LYS A 406 -10.06 8.93 -19.61
N ASP A 407 -9.57 9.84 -20.43
CA ASP A 407 -9.42 11.26 -20.06
C ASP A 407 -8.62 11.46 -18.76
N LEU A 408 -7.58 10.62 -18.57
CA LEU A 408 -6.71 10.67 -17.40
C LEU A 408 -5.44 11.47 -17.63
N ILE A 409 -5.16 11.86 -18.89
CA ILE A 409 -4.00 12.63 -19.28
C ILE A 409 -4.43 13.95 -19.91
N GLY A 410 -3.94 15.05 -19.41
CA GLY A 410 -4.19 16.39 -19.91
C GLY A 410 -2.90 17.17 -20.12
N ASN A 411 -3.03 18.36 -20.69
CA ASN A 411 -1.91 19.28 -20.88
C ASN A 411 -1.61 20.18 -19.68
N ASP A 412 -2.33 19.97 -18.60
CA ASP A 412 -2.18 20.72 -17.36
C ASP A 412 -2.15 19.77 -16.14
N LYS A 413 -1.79 20.33 -14.98
CA LYS A 413 -1.66 19.57 -13.72
C LYS A 413 -2.99 19.22 -13.05
N LYS A 414 -4.13 19.41 -13.73
CA LYS A 414 -5.46 19.06 -13.19
C LYS A 414 -5.83 17.60 -13.41
N HIS A 415 -5.13 16.92 -14.31
CA HIS A 415 -5.30 15.51 -14.59
C HIS A 415 -4.34 14.65 -13.79
N ASN A 416 -4.60 13.37 -13.69
CA ASN A 416 -3.74 12.42 -12.97
C ASN A 416 -2.35 12.32 -13.59
N TRP A 417 -2.29 12.53 -14.88
CA TRP A 417 -1.09 12.57 -15.69
C TRP A 417 -1.09 13.84 -16.53
N PHE A 418 0.07 14.36 -16.85
CA PHE A 418 0.22 15.47 -17.76
C PHE A 418 1.49 15.28 -18.61
N ILE A 419 1.50 15.91 -19.77
CA ILE A 419 2.68 15.95 -20.63
C ILE A 419 3.47 17.19 -20.24
N ASP A 420 4.64 16.97 -19.68
CA ASP A 420 5.56 18.02 -19.27
C ASP A 420 6.33 18.54 -20.50
N LYS A 421 5.86 19.65 -21.04
CA LYS A 421 6.47 20.27 -22.25
C LYS A 421 7.85 20.84 -21.99
N ASP A 422 8.12 21.22 -20.76
CA ASP A 422 9.42 21.78 -20.35
C ASP A 422 10.46 20.66 -20.18
N ASN A 423 10.02 19.41 -20.15
CA ASN A 423 10.84 18.21 -20.00
C ASN A 423 10.63 17.24 -21.17
N ASP A 424 10.81 17.74 -22.39
CA ASP A 424 10.80 16.95 -23.63
C ASP A 424 9.52 16.10 -23.83
N ASN A 425 8.36 16.68 -23.49
CA ASN A 425 7.05 16.02 -23.50
C ASN A 425 6.99 14.75 -22.62
N LYS A 426 7.68 14.74 -21.51
CA LYS A 426 7.69 13.61 -20.60
C LYS A 426 6.30 13.42 -19.97
N LEU A 427 5.79 12.19 -20.03
CA LEU A 427 4.61 11.78 -19.29
C LEU A 427 4.93 11.81 -17.78
N THR A 428 4.32 12.71 -17.08
CA THR A 428 4.56 12.91 -15.65
C THR A 428 3.27 12.67 -14.87
N ARG A 429 3.35 11.82 -13.90
CA ARG A 429 2.26 11.63 -12.94
C ARG A 429 2.23 12.81 -11.99
N ILE A 430 1.06 13.36 -11.75
CA ILE A 430 0.86 14.27 -10.65
C ILE A 430 1.27 13.52 -9.39
N LYS A 431 2.15 14.14 -8.60
CA LYS A 431 2.68 13.55 -7.38
C LYS A 431 1.50 13.21 -6.46
N MET A 432 1.16 11.93 -6.41
CA MET A 432 0.14 11.46 -5.48
C MET A 432 0.78 11.24 -4.13
N GLN A 433 0.12 11.66 -3.09
CA GLN A 433 0.38 11.16 -1.76
C GLN A 433 -0.22 9.75 -1.70
N SER A 434 0.44 8.83 -1.04
CA SER A 434 -0.13 7.53 -0.72
C SER A 434 -1.09 7.73 0.44
N ASP A 435 -2.37 7.80 0.14
CA ASP A 435 -3.39 8.16 1.12
C ASP A 435 -4.04 6.91 1.68
N PHE A 436 -4.09 6.81 3.00
CA PHE A 436 -4.82 5.74 3.65
C PHE A 436 -6.33 5.98 3.59
N GLY A 437 -7.03 5.13 2.86
CA GLY A 437 -8.49 5.15 2.80
C GLY A 437 -9.12 6.18 1.88
N PHE A 438 -8.36 6.93 1.10
CA PHE A 438 -8.89 7.92 0.17
C PHE A 438 -9.36 7.32 -1.14
N ILE A 439 -10.42 7.88 -1.68
CA ILE A 439 -10.87 7.61 -3.03
C ILE A 439 -10.08 8.47 -4.01
N ASN A 440 -9.60 7.84 -5.04
CA ASN A 440 -8.73 8.41 -6.04
C ASN A 440 -9.25 9.70 -6.70
N ASN A 441 -10.57 9.82 -6.87
CA ASN A 441 -11.14 11.01 -7.51
C ASN A 441 -10.88 12.31 -6.75
N CYS A 442 -10.64 12.23 -5.44
CA CYS A 442 -10.29 13.39 -4.64
C CYS A 442 -8.79 13.59 -4.51
N THR A 443 -8.01 12.51 -4.50
CA THR A 443 -6.57 12.54 -4.32
C THR A 443 -5.82 12.77 -5.62
N ILE A 444 -6.35 12.28 -6.74
CA ILE A 444 -5.73 12.37 -8.05
C ILE A 444 -5.84 13.77 -8.66
N LYS A 445 -6.85 14.53 -8.31
CA LYS A 445 -6.98 15.92 -8.80
C LYS A 445 -5.94 16.88 -8.21
N GLY A 446 -4.83 16.34 -7.80
CA GLY A 446 -3.62 17.08 -7.50
C GLY A 446 -3.43 17.39 -6.04
N GLN A 447 -2.37 16.98 -5.55
CA GLN A 447 -1.98 17.16 -4.19
C GLN A 447 -1.76 18.60 -3.76
N PRO A 448 -1.18 19.48 -4.55
CA PRO A 448 -1.30 20.90 -4.26
C PRO A 448 -2.74 21.39 -4.37
N GLU A 449 -3.61 20.62 -5.04
CA GLU A 449 -4.99 20.92 -5.37
C GLU A 449 -6.00 20.05 -4.64
N TYR A 450 -5.50 19.21 -3.73
CA TYR A 450 -6.30 18.42 -2.79
C TYR A 450 -7.42 19.27 -2.15
N LYS A 451 -7.11 20.51 -1.76
CA LYS A 451 -8.10 21.47 -1.29
C LYS A 451 -9.16 21.83 -2.34
N LYS A 452 -8.89 21.67 -3.62
CA LYS A 452 -9.87 21.94 -4.68
C LYS A 452 -10.89 20.82 -4.86
N CYS A 453 -10.56 19.58 -4.53
CA CYS A 453 -11.56 18.52 -4.41
C CYS A 453 -12.63 18.85 -3.38
N TRP A 454 -12.31 19.67 -2.42
CA TRP A 454 -13.17 20.05 -1.32
C TRP A 454 -13.99 21.30 -1.63
N LYS A 455 -13.68 22.01 -2.72
CA LYS A 455 -14.49 23.14 -3.14
C LYS A 455 -15.62 22.62 -3.99
N PRO A 456 -16.88 22.78 -3.56
CA PRO A 456 -17.95 22.63 -4.52
C PRO A 456 -17.78 23.76 -5.54
N ASP A 457 -17.50 23.44 -6.78
CA ASP A 457 -18.12 24.23 -7.82
C ASP A 457 -19.61 24.09 -7.55
N ASN A 458 -20.37 25.16 -7.69
CA ASN A 458 -21.76 25.28 -7.24
C ASN A 458 -22.71 24.13 -7.68
N ASN A 459 -22.24 23.09 -8.36
CA ASN A 459 -23.00 21.99 -8.94
C ASN A 459 -22.42 20.59 -8.67
N SER A 460 -21.26 20.43 -8.05
CA SER A 460 -20.60 19.12 -8.10
C SER A 460 -21.08 18.12 -7.07
N GLY A 461 -21.74 18.53 -6.01
CA GLY A 461 -22.22 17.58 -4.99
C GLY A 461 -21.21 16.53 -4.51
N CYS A 462 -19.94 16.69 -4.86
CA CYS A 462 -18.90 15.70 -4.65
C CYS A 462 -18.52 15.50 -3.19
N CYS A 463 -18.77 16.50 -2.36
CA CYS A 463 -18.48 16.43 -0.94
C CYS A 463 -19.71 16.86 -0.13
N PRO A 464 -20.72 15.98 -0.01
CA PRO A 464 -21.97 16.30 0.67
C PRO A 464 -21.80 16.56 2.16
N TYR A 465 -20.62 16.39 2.66
CA TYR A 465 -20.34 16.49 4.08
C TYR A 465 -19.64 17.79 4.48
N GLY A 466 -19.88 18.88 3.74
CA GLY A 466 -19.45 20.19 4.19
C GLY A 466 -18.05 20.57 3.73
N CYS A 467 -17.75 20.33 2.47
CA CYS A 467 -16.61 20.98 1.84
C CYS A 467 -16.73 22.50 2.00
N PRO A 468 -15.64 23.22 2.24
CA PRO A 468 -15.69 24.66 2.39
C PRO A 468 -16.28 25.31 1.15
N LYS A 469 -17.20 26.24 1.37
CA LYS A 469 -17.91 26.95 0.31
C LYS A 469 -17.07 28.08 -0.30
N THR A 470 -16.04 28.51 0.38
CA THR A 470 -15.17 29.63 -0.06
C THR A 470 -13.69 29.27 0.11
N GLU A 471 -12.82 29.97 -0.64
CA GLU A 471 -11.38 29.75 -0.60
C GLU A 471 -10.73 30.07 0.76
N ASN A 472 -11.41 30.87 1.58
CA ASN A 472 -10.87 31.40 2.83
C ASN A 472 -11.45 30.77 4.09
N GLU A 473 -12.43 29.85 3.96
CA GLU A 473 -12.97 29.15 5.11
C GLU A 473 -12.15 27.89 5.39
N GLU A 474 -11.55 27.82 6.56
CA GLU A 474 -11.05 26.56 7.06
C GLU A 474 -12.22 25.58 7.20
N PRO A 475 -12.10 24.36 6.68
CA PRO A 475 -13.18 23.38 6.76
C PRO A 475 -13.32 22.92 8.19
N THR A 476 -14.30 23.49 8.88
CA THR A 476 -14.57 23.16 10.29
C THR A 476 -15.34 21.84 10.45
N ASN A 477 -16.06 21.41 9.40
CA ASN A 477 -16.93 20.23 9.46
C ASN A 477 -17.04 19.49 8.14
N TYR A 478 -15.97 19.36 7.39
CA TYR A 478 -16.03 18.55 6.19
C TYR A 478 -15.74 17.10 6.49
N LYS A 479 -16.38 16.24 5.75
CA LYS A 479 -16.18 14.82 5.74
C LYS A 479 -15.33 14.45 4.53
N SER A 480 -14.49 13.43 4.69
CA SER A 480 -13.61 12.97 3.63
C SER A 480 -14.39 12.40 2.43
N CYS A 481 -13.86 12.60 1.24
CA CYS A 481 -14.31 11.87 0.05
C CYS A 481 -13.99 10.38 0.13
N ALA A 482 -13.13 9.99 1.04
CA ALA A 482 -12.71 8.59 1.23
C ALA A 482 -13.83 7.61 1.57
N VAL A 483 -14.93 8.12 2.14
CA VAL A 483 -16.10 7.30 2.50
C VAL A 483 -16.84 6.75 1.28
N ARG A 484 -16.47 7.14 0.08
CA ARG A 484 -17.27 6.89 -1.08
C ARG A 484 -16.60 6.03 -2.10
N TYR A 485 -16.89 4.78 -2.04
CA TYR A 485 -16.75 3.88 -3.17
C TYR A 485 -17.71 4.20 -4.32
N SER A 486 -18.83 4.80 -4.03
CA SER A 486 -19.83 5.18 -5.02
C SER A 486 -19.73 6.65 -5.33
N GLY A 487 -18.66 6.99 -5.98
CA GLY A 487 -18.38 8.24 -6.60
C GLY A 487 -19.33 9.40 -6.39
N CYS A 488 -18.71 10.48 -6.15
CA CYS A 488 -19.30 11.72 -6.58
C CYS A 488 -19.46 11.65 -8.10
N ASN A 489 -20.57 11.14 -8.58
CA ASN A 489 -20.93 11.34 -9.96
C ASN A 489 -21.10 12.82 -10.20
N ASN A 490 -20.43 13.39 -11.17
CA ASN A 490 -20.55 14.81 -11.52
C ASN A 490 -22.01 15.24 -11.82
N ASN A 491 -22.93 14.27 -11.94
CA ASN A 491 -24.35 14.47 -12.23
C ASN A 491 -25.29 14.22 -11.05
N VAL A 492 -24.76 13.98 -9.85
CA VAL A 492 -25.59 13.66 -8.68
C VAL A 492 -25.76 14.91 -7.85
N THR A 493 -27.00 15.32 -7.64
CA THR A 493 -27.35 16.44 -6.76
C THR A 493 -26.98 16.14 -5.31
N SER A 494 -26.72 17.16 -4.50
CA SER A 494 -26.32 17.04 -3.09
C SER A 494 -27.23 16.15 -2.24
N SER A 495 -28.52 16.05 -2.61
CA SER A 495 -29.51 15.20 -1.93
C SER A 495 -29.34 13.71 -2.23
N SER A 496 -28.81 13.33 -3.40
CA SER A 496 -28.64 11.93 -3.76
C SER A 496 -27.31 11.34 -3.26
N CYS A 497 -26.39 12.20 -2.89
CA CYS A 497 -25.13 11.76 -2.27
C CYS A 497 -25.32 11.25 -0.84
N ASN A 498 -26.32 11.74 -0.13
CA ASN A 498 -26.57 11.34 1.27
C ASN A 498 -27.03 9.88 1.44
N ASN A 499 -27.55 9.27 0.37
CA ASN A 499 -28.12 7.91 0.42
C ASN A 499 -27.18 6.82 -0.08
N LYS A 500 -25.90 7.15 -0.35
CA LYS A 500 -24.95 6.21 -0.94
C LYS A 500 -23.68 5.99 -0.11
N ILE A 501 -23.80 6.10 1.20
CA ILE A 501 -22.75 5.66 2.12
C ILE A 501 -22.91 4.14 2.24
N LEU A 502 -21.95 3.44 1.79
CA LEU A 502 -21.76 2.01 2.06
C LEU A 502 -20.74 1.82 3.13
#